data_c7d6a7c0c1d87a3c0bc30f60fd76aa2b
#
_entry.id   c7d6a7c0c1d87a3c0bc30f60fd76aa2b
#
_cell.length_a   1.000
_cell.length_b   1.000
_cell.length_c   1.000
_cell.angle_alpha   90.00
_cell.angle_beta   90.00
_cell.angle_gamma   90.00
#
_symmetry.space_group_name_H-M   'P 1'
#
loop_
_entity.id
_entity.type
_entity.pdbx_description
1 polymer ?
#
loop_
_entity_poly.entity_id
_entity_poly.type
_entity_poly.pdbx_seq_one_letter_code
_entity_poly.pdbx_strand_id
1 'polypeptide(L)'
;MPNNYGLDLNGHYFNYTDETITGEIYANIHTIDEEELDHVCEILMLNNTDFNLPANQITTVERTYSFDQIKNENNLPNNIENIYLFQLFSHAHQLMNRFDVQFHDSDTGETQLIYTALDYEHPPILTLNDHLQIQQGDYITISATYNNNTANDVNFGLLSTDEMMILFGYLYYD
;
A
#
# COMPACT_ATOMS: atom_id res chain seq x y z
N MET A 1 -14.35 14.75 -8.82
CA MET A 1 -13.14 15.57 -8.60
C MET A 1 -13.62 16.97 -8.26
N PRO A 2 -13.18 17.57 -7.13
CA PRO A 2 -13.58 18.93 -6.79
C PRO A 2 -13.18 19.92 -7.89
N ASN A 3 -13.97 20.99 -8.05
CA ASN A 3 -13.67 22.06 -8.99
C ASN A 3 -12.30 22.68 -8.65
N ASN A 4 -11.43 22.84 -9.64
CA ASN A 4 -10.07 23.38 -9.56
C ASN A 4 -8.96 22.39 -9.11
N TYR A 5 -9.18 21.10 -9.12
CA TYR A 5 -8.12 20.09 -8.98
C TYR A 5 -7.69 19.63 -10.38
N GLY A 6 -6.39 19.40 -10.54
CA GLY A 6 -5.78 18.80 -11.74
C GLY A 6 -5.28 17.39 -11.43
N LEU A 7 -4.93 16.67 -12.49
CA LEU A 7 -4.20 15.41 -12.39
C LEU A 7 -2.71 15.69 -12.62
N ASP A 8 -1.86 15.15 -11.77
CA ASP A 8 -0.43 15.06 -12.01
C ASP A 8 -0.10 13.60 -12.35
N LEU A 9 0.49 13.38 -13.55
CA LEU A 9 0.86 12.05 -14.01
C LEU A 9 2.37 11.91 -13.90
N ASN A 10 2.82 11.09 -12.95
CA ASN A 10 4.21 10.75 -12.77
C ASN A 10 4.51 9.38 -13.38
N GLY A 11 5.30 9.34 -14.45
CA GLY A 11 5.70 8.12 -15.12
C GLY A 11 7.18 7.84 -14.96
N HIS A 12 7.50 6.65 -14.48
CA HIS A 12 8.86 6.14 -14.44
C HIS A 12 9.08 5.16 -15.58
N TYR A 13 10.09 5.43 -16.41
CA TYR A 13 10.47 4.56 -17.52
C TYR A 13 11.88 4.03 -17.28
N PHE A 14 12.05 2.76 -17.50
CA PHE A 14 13.36 2.12 -17.55
C PHE A 14 13.60 1.56 -18.95
N ASN A 15 14.66 2.03 -19.63
CA ASN A 15 15.02 1.55 -20.94
C ASN A 15 16.19 0.55 -20.82
N TYR A 16 15.90 -0.74 -21.04
CA TYR A 16 16.90 -1.81 -21.04
C TYR A 16 17.56 -2.05 -22.40
N THR A 17 17.27 -1.19 -23.40
CA THR A 17 17.81 -1.30 -24.75
C THR A 17 18.80 -0.20 -25.05
N ASP A 18 19.68 -0.42 -26.06
CA ASP A 18 20.62 0.59 -26.53
C ASP A 18 19.96 1.62 -27.48
N GLU A 19 18.67 1.45 -27.77
CA GLU A 19 17.92 2.33 -28.67
C GLU A 19 17.14 3.38 -27.91
N THR A 20 16.94 4.55 -28.52
CA THR A 20 16.06 5.59 -27.98
C THR A 20 14.61 5.17 -28.12
N ILE A 21 13.87 5.08 -27.02
CA ILE A 21 12.43 4.83 -27.01
C ILE A 21 11.69 6.07 -26.52
N THR A 22 10.49 6.30 -27.07
CA THR A 22 9.57 7.34 -26.60
C THR A 22 8.48 6.68 -25.79
N GLY A 23 8.37 7.07 -24.52
CA GLY A 23 7.27 6.65 -23.65
C GLY A 23 6.07 7.58 -23.75
N GLU A 24 4.86 7.03 -23.64
CA GLU A 24 3.62 7.78 -23.57
C GLU A 24 2.80 7.28 -22.39
N ILE A 25 2.13 8.19 -21.68
CA ILE A 25 1.21 7.87 -20.57
C ILE A 25 -0.17 8.36 -20.94
N TYR A 26 -1.16 7.51 -20.71
CA TYR A 26 -2.56 7.82 -20.88
C TYR A 26 -3.31 7.60 -19.57
N ALA A 27 -4.17 8.54 -19.19
CA ALA A 27 -5.11 8.39 -18.10
C ALA A 27 -6.54 8.43 -18.65
N ASN A 28 -7.32 7.38 -18.37
CA ASN A 28 -8.75 7.38 -18.63
C ASN A 28 -9.47 7.87 -17.37
N ILE A 29 -10.31 8.90 -17.54
CA ILE A 29 -11.11 9.47 -16.46
C ILE A 29 -12.55 9.06 -16.69
N HIS A 30 -13.14 8.36 -15.72
CA HIS A 30 -14.56 8.04 -15.69
C HIS A 30 -15.24 9.00 -14.73
N THR A 31 -16.38 9.54 -15.12
CA THR A 31 -17.19 10.43 -14.31
C THR A 31 -18.56 9.79 -14.06
N ILE A 32 -19.13 10.05 -12.91
CA ILE A 32 -20.51 9.69 -12.55
C ILE A 32 -21.24 10.95 -12.09
N ASP A 33 -22.55 10.94 -12.10
CA ASP A 33 -23.35 12.00 -11.52
C ASP A 33 -23.26 11.98 -9.98
N GLU A 34 -23.28 13.15 -9.35
CA GLU A 34 -23.15 13.29 -7.89
C GLU A 34 -24.27 12.54 -7.15
N GLU A 35 -25.45 12.43 -7.77
CA GLU A 35 -26.60 11.71 -7.22
C GLU A 35 -26.43 10.18 -7.21
N GLU A 36 -25.45 9.66 -7.97
CA GLU A 36 -25.09 8.24 -8.03
C GLU A 36 -23.90 7.89 -7.13
N LEU A 37 -23.37 8.88 -6.41
CA LEU A 37 -22.18 8.69 -5.55
C LEU A 37 -22.61 8.19 -4.17
N ASP A 38 -22.30 6.93 -3.86
CA ASP A 38 -22.54 6.37 -2.53
C ASP A 38 -21.49 6.83 -1.51
N HIS A 39 -20.20 6.78 -1.88
CA HIS A 39 -19.09 7.14 -1.01
C HIS A 39 -17.98 7.87 -1.76
N VAL A 40 -17.33 8.82 -1.07
CA VAL A 40 -16.07 9.41 -1.53
C VAL A 40 -14.93 8.51 -1.04
N CYS A 41 -14.12 8.04 -1.98
CA CYS A 41 -13.00 7.16 -1.66
C CYS A 41 -11.71 7.95 -1.48
N GLU A 42 -10.91 7.51 -0.51
CA GLU A 42 -9.56 8.00 -0.26
C GLU A 42 -8.54 6.89 -0.56
N ILE A 43 -7.29 7.29 -0.77
CA ILE A 43 -6.18 6.36 -0.93
C ILE A 43 -5.68 5.96 0.45
N LEU A 44 -5.59 4.65 0.70
CA LEU A 44 -4.83 4.11 1.82
C LEU A 44 -3.35 4.03 1.44
N MET A 45 -2.47 4.56 2.30
CA MET A 45 -1.03 4.35 2.21
C MET A 45 -0.46 4.10 3.60
N LEU A 46 0.03 2.88 3.87
CA LEU A 46 0.76 2.53 5.09
C LEU A 46 2.19 2.19 4.72
N ASN A 47 3.13 3.05 5.11
CA ASN A 47 4.52 3.00 4.67
C ASN A 47 5.46 2.78 5.86
N ASN A 48 6.22 1.69 5.85
CA ASN A 48 7.32 1.51 6.78
C ASN A 48 8.63 1.98 6.15
N THR A 49 9.18 3.06 6.68
CA THR A 49 10.45 3.67 6.23
C THR A 49 11.63 3.39 7.17
N ASP A 50 11.39 2.68 8.27
CA ASP A 50 12.41 2.43 9.31
C ASP A 50 12.77 0.94 9.34
N PHE A 51 13.63 0.54 8.42
CA PHE A 51 14.21 -0.80 8.40
C PHE A 51 15.60 -0.83 7.73
N ASN A 52 16.36 -1.85 8.09
CA ASN A 52 17.64 -2.21 7.48
C ASN A 52 17.63 -3.69 7.12
N LEU A 53 18.09 -4.00 5.93
CA LEU A 53 18.24 -5.37 5.40
C LEU A 53 19.74 -5.70 5.32
N PRO A 54 20.30 -6.41 6.28
CA PRO A 54 21.74 -6.74 6.28
C PRO A 54 22.16 -7.54 5.05
N ALA A 55 23.39 -7.30 4.60
CA ALA A 55 23.97 -8.00 3.45
C ALA A 55 23.94 -9.52 3.63
N ASN A 56 23.65 -10.25 2.55
CA ASN A 56 23.64 -11.73 2.49
C ASN A 56 22.72 -12.38 3.53
N GLN A 57 21.57 -11.77 3.84
CA GLN A 57 20.61 -12.28 4.82
C GLN A 57 19.17 -12.24 4.30
N ILE A 58 18.36 -13.17 4.83
CA ILE A 58 16.91 -13.09 4.73
C ILE A 58 16.41 -12.39 6.00
N THR A 59 15.65 -11.33 5.83
CA THR A 59 15.13 -10.51 6.94
C THR A 59 13.62 -10.33 6.77
N THR A 60 12.86 -10.55 7.83
CA THR A 60 11.45 -10.18 7.88
C THR A 60 11.30 -8.89 8.68
N VAL A 61 10.63 -7.92 8.09
CA VAL A 61 10.32 -6.62 8.70
C VAL A 61 8.82 -6.55 8.92
N GLU A 62 8.41 -6.00 10.06
CA GLU A 62 7.00 -5.86 10.45
C GLU A 62 6.70 -4.45 10.94
N ARG A 63 5.50 -3.97 10.66
CA ARG A 63 4.97 -2.75 11.26
C ARG A 63 3.46 -2.87 11.46
N THR A 64 3.01 -2.50 12.66
CA THR A 64 1.61 -2.48 13.05
C THR A 64 1.09 -1.05 13.06
N TYR A 65 -0.14 -0.87 12.58
CA TYR A 65 -0.85 0.40 12.52
C TYR A 65 -2.20 0.26 13.24
N SER A 66 -2.35 0.96 14.34
CA SER A 66 -3.65 1.11 15.02
C SER A 66 -4.61 1.97 14.18
N PHE A 67 -5.89 1.92 14.51
CA PHE A 67 -6.91 2.79 13.91
C PHE A 67 -6.49 4.28 13.86
N ASP A 68 -5.97 4.81 14.97
CA ASP A 68 -5.51 6.20 15.01
C ASP A 68 -4.28 6.45 14.13
N GLN A 69 -3.37 5.49 14.02
CA GLN A 69 -2.22 5.61 13.13
C GLN A 69 -2.66 5.57 11.66
N ILE A 70 -3.62 4.70 11.30
CA ILE A 70 -4.19 4.67 9.95
C ILE A 70 -4.81 6.02 9.59
N LYS A 71 -5.60 6.62 10.51
CA LYS A 71 -6.15 7.96 10.31
C LYS A 71 -5.06 9.01 10.09
N ASN A 72 -4.07 9.03 10.95
CA ASN A 72 -3.02 10.04 10.90
C ASN A 72 -2.14 9.93 9.65
N GLU A 73 -1.71 8.71 9.29
CA GLU A 73 -0.87 8.46 8.11
C GLU A 73 -1.60 8.87 6.80
N ASN A 74 -2.93 8.78 6.79
CA ASN A 74 -3.74 9.09 5.61
C ASN A 74 -4.47 10.45 5.69
N ASN A 75 -4.17 11.27 6.70
CA ASN A 75 -4.79 12.58 6.93
C ASN A 75 -6.32 12.55 6.97
N LEU A 76 -6.90 11.48 7.50
CA LEU A 76 -8.34 11.35 7.63
C LEU A 76 -8.90 12.23 8.76
N PRO A 77 -10.19 12.61 8.73
CA PRO A 77 -10.80 13.41 9.80
C PRO A 77 -10.71 12.72 11.15
N ASN A 78 -10.53 13.51 12.23
CA ASN A 78 -10.39 12.97 13.57
C ASN A 78 -11.68 12.39 14.15
N ASN A 79 -12.84 12.81 13.64
CA ASN A 79 -14.17 12.47 14.14
C ASN A 79 -14.80 11.26 13.47
N ILE A 80 -14.08 10.53 12.63
CA ILE A 80 -14.58 9.31 12.00
C ILE A 80 -14.61 8.17 13.01
N GLU A 81 -15.64 7.33 12.90
CA GLU A 81 -15.84 6.17 13.77
C GLU A 81 -15.35 4.88 13.11
N ASN A 82 -15.53 4.77 11.78
CA ASN A 82 -15.17 3.58 11.02
C ASN A 82 -14.42 3.94 9.74
N ILE A 83 -13.49 3.06 9.39
CA ILE A 83 -12.81 3.01 8.09
C ILE A 83 -13.24 1.73 7.41
N TYR A 84 -13.56 1.80 6.12
CA TYR A 84 -13.92 0.64 5.30
C TYR A 84 -12.92 0.47 4.17
N LEU A 85 -12.14 -0.61 4.23
CA LEU A 85 -11.22 -0.98 3.15
C LEU A 85 -11.94 -1.86 2.13
N PHE A 86 -11.80 -1.55 0.85
CA PHE A 86 -12.39 -2.36 -0.22
C PHE A 86 -11.38 -2.82 -1.28
N GLN A 87 -10.17 -2.26 -1.30
CA GLN A 87 -9.12 -2.75 -2.18
C GLN A 87 -7.75 -2.60 -1.53
N LEU A 88 -6.87 -3.60 -1.73
CA LEU A 88 -5.51 -3.64 -1.21
C LEU A 88 -4.53 -4.13 -2.28
N PHE A 89 -3.32 -3.57 -2.29
CA PHE A 89 -2.17 -4.05 -3.02
C PHE A 89 -0.87 -3.57 -2.38
N SER A 90 0.19 -4.38 -2.49
CA SER A 90 1.49 -4.05 -1.90
C SER A 90 2.42 -3.38 -2.91
N HIS A 91 3.42 -2.68 -2.40
CA HIS A 91 4.57 -2.22 -3.17
C HIS A 91 5.85 -2.46 -2.38
N ALA A 92 6.78 -3.14 -3.01
CA ALA A 92 8.13 -3.38 -2.55
C ALA A 92 9.06 -3.41 -3.78
N HIS A 93 10.36 -3.53 -3.57
CA HIS A 93 11.32 -3.68 -4.67
C HIS A 93 11.84 -5.12 -4.78
N GLN A 94 12.92 -5.29 -5.54
CA GLN A 94 13.42 -6.58 -6.06
C GLN A 94 13.86 -7.61 -5.01
N LEU A 95 14.13 -7.21 -3.77
CA LEU A 95 14.56 -8.16 -2.73
C LEU A 95 13.39 -8.80 -1.99
N MET A 96 12.17 -8.31 -2.19
CA MET A 96 10.98 -8.84 -1.55
C MET A 96 10.63 -10.23 -2.10
N ASN A 97 10.51 -11.21 -1.18
CA ASN A 97 10.06 -12.55 -1.49
C ASN A 97 8.60 -12.80 -1.07
N ARG A 98 8.14 -12.07 -0.07
CA ARG A 98 6.79 -12.21 0.47
C ARG A 98 6.36 -10.93 1.17
N PHE A 99 5.12 -10.52 0.94
CA PHE A 99 4.46 -9.43 1.63
C PHE A 99 3.10 -9.93 2.15
N ASP A 100 2.85 -9.81 3.45
CA ASP A 100 1.61 -10.21 4.10
C ASP A 100 0.95 -9.02 4.79
N VAL A 101 -0.38 -9.05 4.83
CA VAL A 101 -1.18 -8.11 5.63
C VAL A 101 -2.10 -8.90 6.52
N GLN A 102 -2.05 -8.62 7.82
CA GLN A 102 -2.93 -9.18 8.83
C GLN A 102 -3.83 -8.08 9.40
N PHE A 103 -5.08 -8.43 9.59
CA PHE A 103 -6.06 -7.62 10.32
C PHE A 103 -6.34 -8.27 11.67
N HIS A 104 -6.29 -7.47 12.72
CA HIS A 104 -6.69 -7.87 14.06
C HIS A 104 -7.99 -7.16 14.44
N ASP A 105 -9.00 -7.95 14.70
CA ASP A 105 -10.32 -7.54 15.16
C ASP A 105 -10.33 -7.50 16.70
N SER A 106 -10.51 -6.32 17.26
CA SER A 106 -10.49 -6.12 18.72
C SER A 106 -11.73 -6.67 19.42
N ASP A 107 -12.85 -6.78 18.74
CA ASP A 107 -14.11 -7.27 19.30
C ASP A 107 -14.08 -8.79 19.50
N THR A 108 -13.50 -9.49 18.54
CA THR A 108 -13.39 -10.97 18.57
C THR A 108 -12.05 -11.45 19.14
N GLY A 109 -11.02 -10.61 19.07
CA GLY A 109 -9.63 -10.95 19.38
C GLY A 109 -8.97 -11.85 18.32
N GLU A 110 -9.60 -12.02 17.16
CA GLU A 110 -9.06 -12.82 16.05
C GLU A 110 -8.08 -12.01 15.20
N THR A 111 -7.09 -12.72 14.66
CA THR A 111 -6.16 -12.17 13.67
C THR A 111 -6.29 -12.96 12.38
N GLN A 112 -6.54 -12.27 11.28
CA GLN A 112 -6.75 -12.86 9.96
C GLN A 112 -5.66 -12.38 8.99
N LEU A 113 -5.10 -13.31 8.21
CA LEU A 113 -4.29 -12.98 7.04
C LEU A 113 -5.25 -12.58 5.91
N ILE A 114 -5.24 -11.30 5.54
CA ILE A 114 -6.18 -10.73 4.55
C ILE A 114 -5.55 -10.52 3.18
N TYR A 115 -4.21 -10.49 3.08
CA TYR A 115 -3.51 -10.29 1.82
C TYR A 115 -2.15 -10.96 1.84
N THR A 116 -1.73 -11.49 0.68
CA THR A 116 -0.36 -12.00 0.44
C THR A 116 0.07 -11.68 -0.99
N ALA A 117 1.29 -11.16 -1.15
CA ALA A 117 1.99 -11.05 -2.43
C ALA A 117 3.31 -11.81 -2.38
N LEU A 118 3.64 -12.53 -3.46
CA LEU A 118 4.88 -13.30 -3.62
C LEU A 118 5.72 -12.79 -4.81
N ASP A 119 5.21 -11.81 -5.52
CA ASP A 119 5.83 -11.19 -6.68
C ASP A 119 5.79 -9.67 -6.50
N TYR A 120 6.97 -9.04 -6.46
CA TYR A 120 7.08 -7.58 -6.26
C TYR A 120 6.74 -6.79 -7.53
N GLU A 121 6.94 -7.38 -8.72
CA GLU A 121 6.64 -6.73 -10.00
C GLU A 121 5.15 -6.76 -10.32
N HIS A 122 4.45 -7.82 -9.91
CA HIS A 122 3.03 -8.06 -10.19
C HIS A 122 2.27 -8.40 -8.91
N PRO A 123 2.25 -7.52 -7.91
CA PRO A 123 1.49 -7.77 -6.69
C PRO A 123 0.00 -7.91 -7.02
N PRO A 124 -0.71 -8.88 -6.44
CA PRO A 124 -2.13 -9.00 -6.68
C PRO A 124 -2.88 -7.77 -6.18
N ILE A 125 -3.88 -7.32 -6.95
CA ILE A 125 -4.83 -6.32 -6.50
C ILE A 125 -6.03 -7.07 -5.93
N LEU A 126 -6.17 -7.05 -4.60
CA LEU A 126 -7.26 -7.69 -3.90
C LEU A 126 -8.44 -6.72 -3.79
N THR A 127 -9.59 -7.09 -4.33
CA THR A 127 -10.86 -6.41 -4.08
C THR A 127 -11.67 -7.20 -3.06
N LEU A 128 -12.08 -6.55 -1.99
CA LEU A 128 -12.88 -7.11 -0.92
C LEU A 128 -14.37 -6.90 -1.24
N ASN A 129 -15.10 -7.97 -1.51
CA ASN A 129 -16.55 -7.89 -1.78
C ASN A 129 -17.32 -7.44 -0.53
N ASP A 130 -16.94 -7.98 0.62
CA ASP A 130 -17.38 -7.50 1.92
C ASP A 130 -16.28 -6.54 2.42
N HIS A 131 -16.58 -5.24 2.44
CA HIS A 131 -15.61 -4.23 2.83
C HIS A 131 -15.15 -4.47 4.27
N LEU A 132 -13.84 -4.44 4.49
CA LEU A 132 -13.27 -4.65 5.82
C LEU A 132 -13.47 -3.40 6.66
N GLN A 133 -14.32 -3.50 7.67
CA GLN A 133 -14.50 -2.44 8.65
C GLN A 133 -13.34 -2.45 9.65
N ILE A 134 -12.80 -1.27 9.95
CA ILE A 134 -11.75 -1.04 10.95
C ILE A 134 -12.24 0.06 11.88
N GLN A 135 -12.22 -0.20 13.17
CA GLN A 135 -12.68 0.69 14.23
C GLN A 135 -11.64 0.84 15.35
N GLN A 136 -11.97 1.65 16.34
CA GLN A 136 -11.10 1.87 17.50
C GLN A 136 -10.80 0.55 18.23
N GLY A 137 -9.54 0.25 18.43
CA GLY A 137 -9.04 -0.99 19.02
C GLY A 137 -8.48 -1.98 18.00
N ASP A 138 -8.92 -1.90 16.74
CA ASP A 138 -8.40 -2.72 15.65
C ASP A 138 -7.03 -2.24 15.19
N TYR A 139 -6.30 -3.14 14.53
CA TYR A 139 -5.04 -2.78 13.89
C TYR A 139 -4.74 -3.65 12.66
N ILE A 140 -3.92 -3.07 11.79
CA ILE A 140 -3.34 -3.77 10.64
C ILE A 140 -1.85 -3.96 10.89
N THR A 141 -1.36 -5.17 10.65
CA THR A 141 0.08 -5.46 10.60
C THR A 141 0.47 -5.79 9.18
N ILE A 142 1.43 -5.04 8.64
CA ILE A 142 2.12 -5.39 7.41
C ILE A 142 3.43 -6.07 7.75
N SER A 143 3.79 -7.13 7.02
CA SER A 143 5.08 -7.77 7.14
C SER A 143 5.64 -8.10 5.77
N ALA A 144 6.95 -7.89 5.59
CA ALA A 144 7.63 -8.23 4.34
C ALA A 144 8.92 -8.99 4.61
N THR A 145 9.10 -10.09 3.89
CA THR A 145 10.33 -10.90 3.93
C THR A 145 11.16 -10.58 2.70
N TYR A 146 12.39 -10.16 2.95
CA TYR A 146 13.37 -9.79 1.93
C TYR A 146 14.53 -10.78 1.93
N ASN A 147 15.06 -11.05 0.75
CA ASN A 147 16.29 -11.81 0.58
C ASN A 147 17.37 -10.87 0.03
N ASN A 148 18.11 -10.21 0.92
CA ASN A 148 19.25 -9.39 0.52
C ASN A 148 20.45 -10.28 0.17
N ASN A 149 20.55 -10.67 -1.09
CA ASN A 149 21.66 -11.45 -1.63
C ASN A 149 22.81 -10.58 -2.16
N THR A 150 22.80 -9.28 -1.84
CA THR A 150 23.86 -8.33 -2.21
C THR A 150 24.97 -8.28 -1.15
N ALA A 151 26.11 -7.68 -1.52
CA ALA A 151 27.25 -7.51 -0.61
C ALA A 151 27.09 -6.32 0.36
N ASN A 152 26.01 -5.52 0.25
CA ASN A 152 25.80 -4.33 1.04
C ASN A 152 24.45 -4.39 1.77
N ASP A 153 24.38 -3.70 2.89
CA ASP A 153 23.11 -3.44 3.56
C ASP A 153 22.21 -2.58 2.67
N VAL A 154 20.92 -2.88 2.67
CA VAL A 154 19.89 -2.13 1.93
C VAL A 154 18.89 -1.54 2.92
N ASN A 155 18.54 -0.27 2.72
CA ASN A 155 17.59 0.46 3.55
C ASN A 155 16.40 0.91 2.71
N PHE A 156 15.41 1.54 3.38
CA PHE A 156 14.34 2.23 2.69
C PHE A 156 14.88 3.33 1.78
N GLY A 157 14.35 3.43 0.57
CA GLY A 157 14.68 4.50 -0.37
C GLY A 157 13.88 4.41 -1.69
N LEU A 158 14.04 5.44 -2.52
CA LEU A 158 13.26 5.63 -3.76
C LEU A 158 13.95 5.07 -5.00
N LEU A 159 15.21 4.65 -4.89
CA LEU A 159 15.94 4.09 -6.03
C LEU A 159 15.58 2.61 -6.20
N SER A 160 15.68 2.10 -7.41
CA SER A 160 15.44 0.68 -7.70
C SER A 160 16.43 -0.28 -6.98
N THR A 161 17.53 0.26 -6.46
CA THR A 161 18.53 -0.45 -5.65
C THR A 161 18.25 -0.41 -4.15
N ASP A 162 17.35 0.47 -3.73
CA ASP A 162 16.85 0.56 -2.36
C ASP A 162 15.64 -0.38 -2.20
N GLU A 163 15.04 -0.43 -1.02
CA GLU A 163 13.82 -1.21 -0.78
C GLU A 163 12.67 -0.36 -0.25
N MET A 164 11.46 -0.86 -0.47
CA MET A 164 10.23 -0.26 0.03
C MET A 164 9.37 -1.31 0.74
N MET A 165 8.51 -0.84 1.64
CA MET A 165 7.50 -1.63 2.33
C MET A 165 6.23 -0.81 2.47
N ILE A 166 5.38 -0.86 1.45
CA ILE A 166 4.17 -0.03 1.38
C ILE A 166 2.95 -0.90 1.11
N LEU A 167 1.90 -0.71 1.90
CA LEU A 167 0.57 -1.17 1.58
C LEU A 167 -0.23 -0.01 1.02
N PHE A 168 -0.72 -0.17 -0.19
CA PHE A 168 -1.69 0.70 -0.82
C PHE A 168 -3.09 0.08 -0.80
N GLY A 169 -4.09 0.91 -0.93
CA GLY A 169 -5.46 0.49 -1.10
C GLY A 169 -6.40 1.67 -1.32
N TYR A 170 -7.67 1.35 -1.27
CA TYR A 170 -8.73 2.35 -1.27
C TYR A 170 -9.66 2.11 -0.09
N LEU A 171 -10.07 3.21 0.50
CA LEU A 171 -10.95 3.24 1.65
C LEU A 171 -12.02 4.32 1.50
N TYR A 172 -13.07 4.20 2.30
CA TYR A 172 -13.98 5.29 2.65
C TYR A 172 -14.23 5.24 4.17
N TYR A 173 -14.92 6.23 4.72
CA TYR A 173 -15.16 6.35 6.15
C TYR A 173 -16.51 7.01 6.44
N ASP A 174 -17.02 6.86 7.66
CA ASP A 174 -18.21 7.50 8.21
C ASP A 174 -17.94 8.14 9.60
#